data_a6eecf47d47551b59779a7167dc04042
#
_entry.id   a6eecf47d47551b59779a7167dc04042
#
_cell.length_a   1.000
_cell.length_b   1.000
_cell.length_c   1.000
_cell.angle_alpha   90.00
_cell.angle_beta   90.00
_cell.angle_gamma   90.00
#
_symmetry.space_group_name_H-M   'P 1'
#
loop_
_entity.id
_entity.type
_entity.pdbx_description
1 polymer ?
#
loop_
_entity_poly.entity_id
_entity_poly.type
_entity_poly.pdbx_seq_one_letter_code
_entity_poly.pdbx_strand_id
1 'polypeptide(L)'
;NLIPSSLQSKDFVWKGMNLYYLWQEQIDDLADDRFATQNELNTFLKEFTSPSTLFTSLLYERATVDKYSVIYSDYSVLEGVLTGNTKNNGVDFGIRRKPGSTTEYYGWVRYIIPGSDASGKDIKRGDLFTAVNGTKLTVSNYQSLLLGADTYTLNFASSNGSSFVLNGKSLSLTKT
;
A
#
# COMPACT_ATOMS: atom_id res chain seq x y z
N ASN A 1 -10.44 28.59 -22.12
CA ASN A 1 -9.70 28.66 -20.87
C ASN A 1 -8.79 27.46 -20.75
N LEU A 2 -7.47 27.70 -20.74
CA LEU A 2 -6.47 26.64 -20.63
C LEU A 2 -6.36 26.20 -19.17
N ILE A 3 -6.26 24.89 -18.99
CA ILE A 3 -5.97 24.31 -17.67
C ILE A 3 -4.48 24.54 -17.38
N PRO A 4 -4.10 25.22 -16.29
CA PRO A 4 -2.70 25.36 -15.90
C PRO A 4 -2.02 24.00 -15.77
N SER A 5 -0.77 23.87 -16.20
CA SER A 5 -0.02 22.60 -16.17
C SER A 5 0.04 21.98 -14.77
N SER A 6 0.12 22.81 -13.74
CA SER A 6 0.11 22.37 -12.33
C SER A 6 -1.23 21.79 -11.85
N LEU A 7 -2.31 21.99 -12.60
CA LEU A 7 -3.65 21.49 -12.27
C LEU A 7 -4.11 20.34 -13.15
N GLN A 8 -3.40 20.03 -14.24
CA GLN A 8 -3.85 19.03 -15.22
C GLN A 8 -4.17 17.67 -14.61
N SER A 9 -3.32 17.14 -13.73
CA SER A 9 -3.56 15.86 -13.08
C SER A 9 -4.76 15.90 -12.13
N LYS A 10 -4.97 17.02 -11.43
CA LYS A 10 -6.14 17.20 -10.56
C LYS A 10 -7.42 17.36 -11.37
N ASP A 11 -7.37 18.11 -12.47
CA ASP A 11 -8.49 18.27 -13.40
C ASP A 11 -8.91 16.92 -14.01
N PHE A 12 -7.93 16.10 -14.40
CA PHE A 12 -8.17 14.74 -14.88
C PHE A 12 -8.84 13.87 -13.83
N VAL A 13 -8.36 13.90 -12.58
CA VAL A 13 -8.96 13.14 -11.47
C VAL A 13 -10.40 13.59 -11.23
N TRP A 14 -10.64 14.89 -11.14
CA TRP A 14 -11.99 15.41 -10.91
C TRP A 14 -12.96 14.99 -12.02
N LYS A 15 -12.58 15.19 -13.28
CA LYS A 15 -13.41 14.81 -14.45
C LYS A 15 -13.65 13.32 -14.54
N GLY A 16 -12.65 12.52 -14.23
CA GLY A 16 -12.79 11.07 -14.18
C GLY A 16 -13.77 10.61 -13.10
N MET A 17 -13.72 11.21 -11.92
CA MET A 17 -14.65 10.90 -10.84
C MET A 17 -16.07 11.43 -11.12
N ASN A 18 -16.20 12.65 -11.63
CA ASN A 18 -17.50 13.19 -12.04
C ASN A 18 -18.20 12.28 -13.08
N LEU A 19 -17.45 11.71 -14.02
CA LEU A 19 -18.03 10.90 -15.11
C LEU A 19 -18.25 9.43 -14.74
N TYR A 20 -17.38 8.83 -13.92
CA TYR A 20 -17.33 7.37 -13.72
C TYR A 20 -17.50 6.90 -12.29
N TYR A 21 -17.48 7.79 -11.29
CA TYR A 21 -17.54 7.37 -9.90
C TYR A 21 -18.93 6.86 -9.53
N LEU A 22 -19.01 5.68 -8.94
CA LEU A 22 -20.29 5.00 -8.63
C LEU A 22 -21.20 5.82 -7.71
N TRP A 23 -20.62 6.57 -6.78
CA TRP A 23 -21.36 7.42 -5.83
C TRP A 23 -21.26 8.91 -6.16
N GLN A 24 -21.11 9.26 -7.43
CA GLN A 24 -20.98 10.65 -7.89
C GLN A 24 -22.14 11.53 -7.40
N GLU A 25 -23.39 11.02 -7.48
CA GLU A 25 -24.60 11.75 -7.06
C GLU A 25 -24.67 12.05 -5.56
N GLN A 26 -23.88 11.37 -4.73
CA GLN A 26 -23.81 11.58 -3.27
C GLN A 26 -22.73 12.59 -2.87
N ILE A 27 -21.97 13.13 -3.82
CA ILE A 27 -20.86 14.06 -3.57
C ILE A 27 -21.17 15.40 -4.24
N ASP A 28 -21.55 16.39 -3.45
CA ASP A 28 -21.90 17.72 -3.95
C ASP A 28 -20.79 18.33 -4.85
N ASP A 29 -19.53 18.12 -4.51
CA ASP A 29 -18.38 18.61 -5.28
C ASP A 29 -18.15 17.85 -6.61
N LEU A 30 -18.88 16.77 -6.85
CA LEU A 30 -18.90 16.02 -8.13
C LEU A 30 -20.17 16.25 -8.96
N ALA A 31 -21.11 17.09 -8.51
CA ALA A 31 -22.32 17.37 -9.27
C ALA A 31 -21.97 18.01 -10.64
N ASP A 32 -22.73 17.64 -11.67
CA ASP A 32 -22.48 18.08 -13.06
C ASP A 32 -22.56 19.61 -13.25
N ASP A 33 -23.37 20.28 -12.44
CA ASP A 33 -23.59 21.73 -12.41
C ASP A 33 -22.80 22.46 -11.33
N ARG A 34 -21.92 21.75 -10.58
CA ARG A 34 -21.16 22.32 -9.45
C ARG A 34 -20.27 23.48 -9.85
N PHE A 35 -19.68 23.41 -11.04
CA PHE A 35 -18.78 24.44 -11.58
C PHE A 35 -19.28 24.89 -12.96
N ALA A 36 -19.76 26.12 -13.04
CA ALA A 36 -20.27 26.69 -14.31
C ALA A 36 -19.13 26.95 -15.33
N THR A 37 -17.90 27.12 -14.86
CA THR A 37 -16.74 27.41 -15.71
C THR A 37 -15.51 26.63 -15.30
N GLN A 38 -14.57 26.40 -16.25
CA GLN A 38 -13.27 25.83 -15.95
C GLN A 38 -12.47 26.65 -14.93
N ASN A 39 -12.68 27.98 -14.85
CA ASN A 39 -12.00 28.81 -13.86
C ASN A 39 -12.47 28.56 -12.43
N GLU A 40 -13.75 28.28 -12.24
CA GLU A 40 -14.30 27.89 -10.94
C GLU A 40 -13.73 26.53 -10.52
N LEU A 41 -13.73 25.54 -11.43
CA LEU A 41 -13.08 24.26 -11.17
C LEU A 41 -11.60 24.44 -10.84
N ASN A 42 -10.86 25.25 -11.61
CA ASN A 42 -9.46 25.51 -11.33
C ASN A 42 -9.23 26.13 -9.93
N THR A 43 -10.17 26.97 -9.46
CA THR A 43 -10.10 27.55 -8.12
C THR A 43 -10.27 26.50 -7.04
N PHE A 44 -11.24 25.62 -7.18
CA PHE A 44 -11.44 24.47 -6.29
C PHE A 44 -10.22 23.53 -6.28
N LEU A 45 -9.67 23.20 -7.46
CA LEU A 45 -8.51 22.30 -7.57
C LEU A 45 -7.23 22.84 -6.90
N LYS A 46 -7.11 24.16 -6.73
CA LYS A 46 -5.97 24.77 -6.02
C LYS A 46 -5.97 24.52 -4.52
N GLU A 47 -7.11 24.22 -3.93
CA GLU A 47 -7.24 23.95 -2.50
C GLU A 47 -6.52 22.66 -2.09
N PHE A 48 -6.28 21.75 -3.02
CA PHE A 48 -5.65 20.47 -2.76
C PHE A 48 -4.15 20.48 -3.08
N THR A 49 -3.37 19.88 -2.21
CA THR A 49 -1.90 19.80 -2.36
C THR A 49 -1.48 18.81 -3.45
N SER A 50 -2.28 17.77 -3.71
CA SER A 50 -1.97 16.72 -4.68
C SER A 50 -3.23 16.12 -5.32
N PRO A 51 -3.11 15.40 -6.47
CA PRO A 51 -4.22 14.62 -7.03
C PRO A 51 -4.77 13.58 -6.05
N SER A 52 -3.91 12.99 -5.22
CA SER A 52 -4.31 11.99 -4.23
C SER A 52 -5.15 12.59 -3.09
N THR A 53 -4.82 13.80 -2.62
CA THR A 53 -5.62 14.49 -1.60
C THR A 53 -6.99 14.88 -2.14
N LEU A 54 -7.06 15.36 -3.38
CA LEU A 54 -8.33 15.62 -4.07
C LEU A 54 -9.16 14.34 -4.21
N PHE A 55 -8.58 13.26 -4.73
CA PHE A 55 -9.26 11.97 -4.88
C PHE A 55 -9.86 11.50 -3.55
N THR A 56 -9.07 11.53 -2.48
CA THR A 56 -9.52 11.06 -1.16
C THR A 56 -10.66 11.91 -0.60
N SER A 57 -10.68 13.22 -0.84
CA SER A 57 -11.75 14.11 -0.38
C SER A 57 -13.08 13.87 -1.08
N LEU A 58 -13.04 13.33 -2.30
CA LEU A 58 -14.21 13.05 -3.14
C LEU A 58 -14.77 11.63 -2.96
N LEU A 59 -14.22 10.82 -2.02
CA LEU A 59 -14.73 9.47 -1.77
C LEU A 59 -15.92 9.49 -0.83
N TYR A 60 -16.99 8.81 -1.22
CA TYR A 60 -18.21 8.70 -0.43
C TYR A 60 -18.00 7.74 0.75
N GLU A 61 -18.16 8.24 1.96
CA GLU A 61 -18.07 7.44 3.19
C GLU A 61 -16.91 6.42 3.19
N ARG A 62 -15.68 6.89 2.96
CA ARG A 62 -14.48 6.07 2.79
C ARG A 62 -14.29 4.95 3.82
N ALA A 63 -14.73 5.16 5.06
CA ALA A 63 -14.56 4.19 6.14
C ALA A 63 -15.61 3.05 6.10
N THR A 64 -16.77 3.28 5.51
CA THR A 64 -17.93 2.40 5.63
C THR A 64 -18.44 1.89 4.29
N VAL A 65 -18.51 2.74 3.28
CA VAL A 65 -19.09 2.43 1.97
C VAL A 65 -18.01 2.19 0.93
N ASP A 66 -17.29 3.23 0.52
CA ASP A 66 -16.24 3.11 -0.50
C ASP A 66 -14.90 2.66 0.11
N LYS A 67 -14.74 1.37 0.29
CA LYS A 67 -13.53 0.75 0.85
C LYS A 67 -12.46 0.42 -0.19
N TYR A 68 -12.81 0.45 -1.48
CA TYR A 68 -12.01 -0.17 -2.53
C TYR A 68 -11.46 0.80 -3.56
N SER A 69 -12.01 2.01 -3.69
CA SER A 69 -11.47 2.99 -4.63
C SER A 69 -10.04 3.39 -4.26
N VAL A 70 -9.17 3.36 -5.24
CA VAL A 70 -7.73 3.62 -5.08
C VAL A 70 -7.21 4.50 -6.20
N ILE A 71 -6.23 5.31 -5.88
CA ILE A 71 -5.46 6.09 -6.85
C ILE A 71 -3.99 5.68 -6.78
N TYR A 72 -3.36 5.48 -7.93
CA TYR A 72 -1.93 5.20 -8.04
C TYR A 72 -1.21 6.44 -8.55
N SER A 73 -0.03 6.70 -8.01
CA SER A 73 0.83 7.80 -8.48
C SER A 73 1.53 7.49 -9.82
N ASP A 74 1.59 6.20 -10.17
CA ASP A 74 2.22 5.69 -11.37
C ASP A 74 1.32 4.62 -12.00
N TYR A 75 0.98 4.78 -13.27
CA TYR A 75 0.14 3.84 -14.01
C TYR A 75 0.77 2.45 -14.15
N SER A 76 2.09 2.36 -14.17
CA SER A 76 2.82 1.10 -14.30
C SER A 76 2.55 0.16 -13.12
N VAL A 77 2.27 0.71 -11.94
CA VAL A 77 1.85 -0.08 -10.77
C VAL A 77 0.51 -0.76 -11.02
N LEU A 78 -0.47 -0.03 -11.57
CA LEU A 78 -1.77 -0.60 -11.93
C LEU A 78 -1.65 -1.61 -13.06
N GLU A 79 -0.87 -1.31 -14.09
CA GLU A 79 -0.60 -2.23 -15.21
C GLU A 79 0.03 -3.53 -14.71
N GLY A 80 1.02 -3.44 -13.82
CA GLY A 80 1.62 -4.61 -13.17
C GLY A 80 0.61 -5.46 -12.40
N VAL A 81 -0.29 -4.83 -11.63
CA VAL A 81 -1.36 -5.53 -10.91
C VAL A 81 -2.32 -6.22 -11.88
N LEU A 82 -2.76 -5.54 -12.95
CA LEU A 82 -3.71 -6.09 -13.93
C LEU A 82 -3.12 -7.22 -14.76
N THR A 83 -1.82 -7.17 -15.06
CA THR A 83 -1.10 -8.22 -15.82
C THR A 83 -0.62 -9.35 -14.91
N GLY A 84 -0.84 -9.27 -13.60
CA GLY A 84 -0.32 -10.24 -12.63
C GLY A 84 1.20 -10.15 -12.41
N ASN A 85 1.83 -9.12 -12.93
CA ASN A 85 3.27 -8.89 -12.84
C ASN A 85 3.58 -7.97 -11.65
N THR A 86 3.51 -8.53 -10.44
CA THR A 86 3.80 -7.78 -9.20
C THR A 86 5.20 -8.13 -8.71
N LYS A 87 5.98 -7.11 -8.40
CA LYS A 87 7.29 -7.29 -7.78
C LYS A 87 7.16 -8.05 -6.47
N ASN A 88 7.91 -9.14 -6.33
CA ASN A 88 8.00 -9.89 -5.09
C ASN A 88 9.43 -10.43 -4.88
N ASN A 89 9.81 -10.70 -3.65
CA ASN A 89 11.10 -11.31 -3.34
C ASN A 89 11.04 -12.83 -3.20
N GLY A 90 9.89 -13.42 -3.42
CA GLY A 90 9.65 -14.85 -3.40
C GLY A 90 9.37 -15.45 -2.03
N VAL A 91 9.29 -14.67 -0.97
CA VAL A 91 8.89 -15.18 0.35
C VAL A 91 7.38 -15.05 0.51
N ASP A 92 6.67 -16.17 0.54
CA ASP A 92 5.32 -16.23 1.07
C ASP A 92 5.38 -16.43 2.58
N PHE A 93 4.73 -15.55 3.32
CA PHE A 93 4.77 -15.56 4.80
C PHE A 93 3.39 -15.40 5.42
N GLY A 94 3.26 -15.90 6.64
CA GLY A 94 2.14 -15.61 7.51
C GLY A 94 2.55 -14.60 8.59
N ILE A 95 1.58 -13.83 9.08
CA ILE A 95 1.77 -12.88 10.19
C ILE A 95 0.74 -13.20 11.26
N ARG A 96 1.17 -13.23 12.53
CA ARG A 96 0.30 -13.45 13.68
C ARG A 96 0.79 -12.64 14.87
N ARG A 97 -0.15 -12.30 15.76
CA ARG A 97 0.17 -11.67 17.03
C ARG A 97 0.94 -12.63 17.93
N LYS A 98 1.99 -12.14 18.60
CA LYS A 98 2.72 -12.93 19.57
C LYS A 98 1.80 -13.33 20.74
N PRO A 99 1.90 -14.56 21.24
CA PRO A 99 1.21 -14.95 22.46
C PRO A 99 1.50 -13.98 23.62
N GLY A 100 0.47 -13.56 24.33
CA GLY A 100 0.59 -12.62 25.45
C GLY A 100 0.84 -11.16 25.09
N SER A 101 0.96 -10.80 23.80
CA SER A 101 1.12 -9.41 23.37
C SER A 101 -0.13 -8.87 22.69
N THR A 102 -0.46 -7.62 22.97
CA THR A 102 -1.54 -6.88 22.29
C THR A 102 -1.08 -6.14 21.06
N THR A 103 0.22 -5.90 20.90
CA THR A 103 0.80 -5.03 19.87
C THR A 103 1.85 -5.70 18.99
N GLU A 104 2.64 -6.65 19.52
CA GLU A 104 3.75 -7.25 18.77
C GLU A 104 3.29 -8.42 17.90
N TYR A 105 3.85 -8.47 16.70
CA TYR A 105 3.65 -9.53 15.73
C TYR A 105 4.92 -10.35 15.51
N TYR A 106 4.75 -11.58 15.01
CA TYR A 106 5.79 -12.38 14.40
C TYR A 106 5.32 -12.88 13.04
N GLY A 107 6.28 -13.15 12.16
CA GLY A 107 6.04 -13.80 10.89
C GLY A 107 6.71 -15.16 10.82
N TRP A 108 6.20 -15.99 9.92
CA TRP A 108 6.81 -17.26 9.56
C TRP A 108 6.79 -17.45 8.05
N VAL A 109 7.84 -18.06 7.52
CA VAL A 109 7.93 -18.42 6.11
C VAL A 109 7.05 -19.63 5.84
N ARG A 110 6.10 -19.49 4.92
CA ARG A 110 5.22 -20.57 4.47
C ARG A 110 5.78 -21.28 3.25
N TYR A 111 6.32 -20.50 2.31
CA TYR A 111 6.81 -20.99 1.04
C TYR A 111 7.86 -20.05 0.46
N ILE A 112 8.77 -20.59 -0.35
CA ILE A 112 9.73 -19.83 -1.16
C ILE A 112 9.44 -20.10 -2.63
N ILE A 113 9.19 -19.07 -3.41
CA ILE A 113 8.93 -19.16 -4.84
C ILE A 113 10.24 -19.52 -5.57
N PRO A 114 10.28 -20.61 -6.33
CA PRO A 114 11.47 -20.98 -7.10
C PRO A 114 11.88 -19.89 -8.10
N GLY A 115 13.17 -19.68 -8.27
CA GLY A 115 13.72 -18.67 -9.19
C GLY A 115 13.63 -17.21 -8.69
N SER A 116 13.12 -16.99 -7.47
CA SER A 116 13.04 -15.67 -6.86
C SER A 116 14.34 -15.28 -6.16
N ASP A 117 14.43 -14.02 -5.72
CA ASP A 117 15.55 -13.51 -4.91
C ASP A 117 15.78 -14.35 -3.64
N ALA A 118 14.70 -14.76 -2.98
CA ALA A 118 14.79 -15.60 -1.78
C ALA A 118 15.26 -17.02 -2.05
N SER A 119 15.02 -17.57 -3.25
CA SER A 119 15.31 -18.99 -3.56
C SER A 119 16.78 -19.35 -3.55
N GLY A 120 17.67 -18.37 -3.75
CA GLY A 120 19.13 -18.54 -3.69
C GLY A 120 19.72 -18.20 -2.32
N LYS A 121 18.90 -17.94 -1.30
CA LYS A 121 19.36 -17.47 0.01
C LYS A 121 19.07 -18.44 1.13
N ASP A 122 19.75 -18.25 2.27
CA ASP A 122 19.54 -19.08 3.46
C ASP A 122 18.24 -18.70 4.17
N ILE A 123 17.13 -19.10 3.57
CA ILE A 123 15.77 -18.95 4.11
C ILE A 123 14.94 -20.17 3.73
N LYS A 124 14.13 -20.68 4.64
CA LYS A 124 13.33 -21.87 4.41
C LYS A 124 11.98 -21.82 5.09
N ARG A 125 11.07 -22.64 4.63
CA ARG A 125 9.78 -22.86 5.29
C ARG A 125 9.95 -23.15 6.78
N GLY A 126 9.17 -22.46 7.60
CA GLY A 126 9.19 -22.55 9.05
C GLY A 126 10.13 -21.56 9.74
N ASP A 127 11.00 -20.87 9.01
CA ASP A 127 11.80 -19.80 9.60
C ASP A 127 10.89 -18.71 10.18
N LEU A 128 11.19 -18.28 11.41
CA LEU A 128 10.43 -17.26 12.15
C LEU A 128 11.19 -15.94 12.11
N PHE A 129 10.46 -14.84 12.00
CA PHE A 129 11.03 -13.49 12.09
C PHE A 129 10.14 -12.57 12.93
N THR A 130 10.76 -11.63 13.65
CA THR A 130 10.04 -10.72 14.56
C THR A 130 10.38 -9.25 14.33
N ALA A 131 11.33 -8.97 13.42
CA ALA A 131 11.69 -7.61 13.07
C ALA A 131 12.06 -7.51 11.58
N VAL A 132 11.97 -6.29 11.05
CA VAL A 132 12.39 -5.91 9.70
C VAL A 132 13.25 -4.66 9.82
N ASN A 133 14.43 -4.67 9.18
CA ASN A 133 15.41 -3.59 9.27
C ASN A 133 15.76 -3.20 10.72
N GLY A 134 15.83 -4.20 11.62
CA GLY A 134 16.03 -3.99 13.05
C GLY A 134 14.82 -3.49 13.84
N THR A 135 13.72 -3.15 13.18
CA THR A 135 12.50 -2.65 13.80
C THR A 135 11.54 -3.80 14.09
N LYS A 136 11.09 -3.94 15.34
CA LYS A 136 10.10 -4.96 15.73
C LYS A 136 8.79 -4.80 14.96
N LEU A 137 8.21 -5.95 14.56
CA LEU A 137 6.90 -6.00 13.92
C LEU A 137 5.79 -5.74 14.92
N THR A 138 4.91 -4.81 14.58
CA THR A 138 3.74 -4.45 15.39
C THR A 138 2.49 -4.37 14.51
N VAL A 139 1.31 -4.29 15.16
CA VAL A 139 0.03 -4.10 14.48
C VAL A 139 0.01 -2.86 13.57
N SER A 140 0.74 -1.81 13.93
CA SER A 140 0.74 -0.53 13.22
C SER A 140 1.78 -0.43 12.09
N ASN A 141 2.82 -1.29 12.07
CA ASN A 141 3.95 -1.10 11.13
C ASN A 141 4.24 -2.30 10.21
N TYR A 142 3.67 -3.49 10.47
CA TYR A 142 4.05 -4.70 9.70
C TYR A 142 3.79 -4.57 8.19
N GLN A 143 2.71 -3.90 7.80
CA GLN A 143 2.38 -3.69 6.38
C GLN A 143 3.41 -2.79 5.70
N SER A 144 3.70 -1.63 6.28
CA SER A 144 4.68 -0.70 5.70
C SER A 144 6.09 -1.29 5.64
N LEU A 145 6.50 -2.05 6.66
CA LEU A 145 7.82 -2.66 6.71
C LEU A 145 8.00 -3.82 5.72
N LEU A 146 6.97 -4.65 5.53
CA LEU A 146 7.05 -5.85 4.67
C LEU A 146 6.61 -5.59 3.23
N LEU A 147 5.67 -4.66 3.03
CA LEU A 147 5.06 -4.44 1.72
C LEU A 147 5.51 -3.12 1.06
N GLY A 148 5.92 -2.13 1.86
CA GLY A 148 6.18 -0.78 1.36
C GLY A 148 7.51 -0.61 0.62
N ALA A 149 8.58 -1.33 1.00
CA ALA A 149 9.90 -1.18 0.41
C ALA A 149 10.21 -2.29 -0.59
N ASP A 150 10.96 -1.96 -1.65
CA ASP A 150 11.45 -2.97 -2.62
C ASP A 150 12.57 -3.83 -2.01
N THR A 151 13.36 -3.28 -1.09
CA THR A 151 14.42 -4.02 -0.39
C THR A 151 14.27 -3.86 1.12
N TYR A 152 14.33 -4.96 1.85
CA TYR A 152 14.28 -4.96 3.31
C TYR A 152 15.02 -6.17 3.89
N THR A 153 15.43 -6.09 5.15
CA THR A 153 16.13 -7.15 5.87
C THR A 153 15.20 -7.80 6.88
N LEU A 154 14.93 -9.10 6.74
CA LEU A 154 14.28 -9.89 7.79
C LEU A 154 15.26 -10.18 8.93
N ASN A 155 14.82 -9.98 10.16
CA ASN A 155 15.57 -10.38 11.36
C ASN A 155 14.88 -11.59 11.97
N PHE A 156 15.58 -12.72 11.93
CA PHE A 156 15.02 -14.02 12.31
C PHE A 156 15.03 -14.22 13.83
N ALA A 157 14.14 -15.09 14.27
CA ALA A 157 13.98 -15.43 15.67
C ALA A 157 13.81 -16.94 15.87
N SER A 158 14.18 -17.41 17.03
CA SER A 158 13.84 -18.74 17.52
C SER A 158 12.70 -18.64 18.53
N SER A 159 11.87 -19.67 18.58
CA SER A 159 10.80 -19.81 19.58
C SER A 159 11.07 -20.97 20.51
N ASN A 160 10.85 -20.77 21.80
CA ASN A 160 10.86 -21.84 22.79
C ASN A 160 9.43 -22.27 23.19
N GLY A 161 8.41 -21.89 22.39
CA GLY A 161 6.99 -22.13 22.65
C GLY A 161 6.30 -21.00 23.44
N SER A 162 7.02 -20.27 24.27
CA SER A 162 6.45 -19.19 25.11
C SER A 162 6.95 -17.81 24.70
N SER A 163 8.13 -17.72 24.11
CA SER A 163 8.75 -16.44 23.70
C SER A 163 9.44 -16.56 22.34
N PHE A 164 9.68 -15.40 21.73
CA PHE A 164 10.43 -15.24 20.49
C PHE A 164 11.66 -14.40 20.78
N VAL A 165 12.84 -14.94 20.49
CA VAL A 165 14.13 -14.27 20.70
C VAL A 165 14.87 -14.18 19.39
N LEU A 166 15.40 -13.00 19.04
CA LEU A 166 16.26 -12.84 17.87
C LEU A 166 17.44 -13.80 17.96
N ASN A 167 17.71 -14.55 16.90
CA ASN A 167 18.74 -15.59 16.86
C ASN A 167 20.04 -15.12 16.16
N GLY A 168 20.15 -13.83 15.85
CA GLY A 168 21.29 -13.24 15.18
C GLY A 168 21.29 -13.37 13.65
N LYS A 169 20.45 -14.25 13.09
CA LYS A 169 20.31 -14.37 11.63
C LYS A 169 19.55 -13.18 11.07
N SER A 170 20.06 -12.62 9.97
CA SER A 170 19.36 -11.59 9.19
C SER A 170 19.60 -11.84 7.71
N LEU A 171 18.60 -11.46 6.88
CA LEU A 171 18.64 -11.70 5.45
C LEU A 171 17.99 -10.54 4.70
N SER A 172 18.77 -9.91 3.81
CA SER A 172 18.24 -8.90 2.89
C SER A 172 17.52 -9.56 1.72
N LEU A 173 16.33 -9.04 1.42
CA LEU A 173 15.44 -9.50 0.35
C LEU A 173 15.10 -8.33 -0.57
N THR A 174 15.15 -8.55 -1.88
CA THR A 174 14.82 -7.55 -2.90
C THR A 174 13.68 -8.08 -3.77
N LYS A 175 12.68 -7.23 -3.97
CA LYS A 175 11.57 -7.51 -4.90
C LYS A 175 12.04 -7.26 -6.33
N THR A 176 11.84 -8.23 -7.20
CA THR A 176 12.18 -8.17 -8.63
C THR A 176 10.95 -8.45 -9.47
#